data_e28e0f0d5d3aa8d5b9ddc1d57d0b0cfb
#
_entry.id   e28e0f0d5d3aa8d5b9ddc1d57d0b0cfb
#
_cell.length_a   1.000
_cell.length_b   1.000
_cell.length_c   1.000
_cell.angle_alpha   90.00
_cell.angle_beta   90.00
_cell.angle_gamma   90.00
#
_symmetry.space_group_name_H-M   'P 1'
#
loop_
_entity.id
_entity.type
_entity.pdbx_description
1 polymer ?
#
loop_
_entity_poly.entity_id
_entity_poly.type
_entity_poly.pdbx_seq_one_letter_code
_entity_poly.pdbx_strand_id
1 'polypeptide(L)'
;AAGIAALKETAYVEEGRQMVFREAKYLKEELQRLGMEVFPSEANYIFFHGPENLFEICVEQGVLIRDCSNYSGLRKGYYRVAVRTHEENQELIRAMRDGTTKAAVAHAEVLKQEEQA
;
A
#
# COMPACT_ATOMS: atom_id res chain seq x y z
N ALA A 1 1.67 -11.72 41.54
CA ALA A 1 1.95 -10.45 40.86
C ALA A 1 2.59 -10.69 39.49
N ALA A 2 3.57 -11.60 39.43
CA ALA A 2 4.24 -11.93 38.14
C ALA A 2 3.30 -12.57 37.13
N GLY A 3 2.37 -13.41 37.56
CA GLY A 3 1.38 -14.05 36.68
C GLY A 3 0.39 -13.06 36.06
N ILE A 4 -0.01 -12.05 36.82
CA ILE A 4 -0.93 -11.02 36.33
C ILE A 4 -0.24 -10.14 35.28
N ALA A 5 1.01 -9.77 35.47
CA ALA A 5 1.79 -8.99 34.52
C ALA A 5 1.97 -9.76 33.20
N ALA A 6 2.28 -11.06 33.25
CA ALA A 6 2.42 -11.89 32.06
C ALA A 6 1.11 -12.01 31.28
N LEU A 7 -0.04 -12.15 31.96
CA LEU A 7 -1.35 -12.20 31.31
C LEU A 7 -1.68 -10.87 30.58
N LYS A 8 -1.35 -9.74 31.17
CA LYS A 8 -1.55 -8.43 30.54
C LYS A 8 -0.69 -8.27 29.28
N GLU A 9 0.56 -8.71 29.33
CA GLU A 9 1.44 -8.67 28.17
C GLU A 9 0.93 -9.56 27.04
N THR A 10 0.45 -10.76 27.35
CA THR A 10 -0.12 -11.67 26.34
C THR A 10 -1.35 -11.08 25.67
N ALA A 11 -2.27 -10.50 26.44
CA ALA A 11 -3.46 -9.86 25.90
C ALA A 11 -3.11 -8.67 25.00
N TYR A 12 -2.12 -7.90 25.38
CA TYR A 12 -1.66 -6.75 24.60
C TYR A 12 -1.08 -7.18 23.26
N VAL A 13 -0.31 -8.24 23.23
CA VAL A 13 0.29 -8.81 22.00
C VAL A 13 -0.80 -9.34 21.07
N GLU A 14 -1.82 -10.02 21.60
CA GLU A 14 -2.94 -10.53 20.80
C GLU A 14 -3.77 -9.40 20.18
N GLU A 15 -4.05 -8.34 20.92
CA GLU A 15 -4.75 -7.17 20.40
C GLU A 15 -3.95 -6.53 19.25
N GLY A 16 -2.63 -6.44 19.39
CA GLY A 16 -1.74 -5.93 18.35
C GLY A 16 -1.78 -6.80 17.10
N ARG A 17 -1.79 -8.12 17.25
CA ARG A 17 -1.91 -9.05 16.12
C ARG A 17 -3.24 -8.93 15.41
N GLN A 18 -4.34 -8.83 16.16
CA GLN A 18 -5.67 -8.66 15.57
C GLN A 18 -5.78 -7.35 14.80
N MET A 19 -5.19 -6.28 15.32
CA MET A 19 -5.14 -5.00 14.63
C MET A 19 -4.38 -5.13 13.30
N VAL A 20 -3.21 -5.77 13.31
CA VAL A 20 -2.41 -5.99 12.10
C VAL A 20 -3.20 -6.80 11.08
N PHE A 21 -3.86 -7.88 11.48
CA PHE A 21 -4.69 -8.68 10.58
C PHE A 21 -5.82 -7.89 9.95
N ARG A 22 -6.53 -7.09 10.73
CA ARG A 22 -7.62 -6.25 10.22
C ARG A 22 -7.11 -5.21 9.22
N GLU A 23 -6.01 -4.56 9.57
CA GLU A 23 -5.43 -3.54 8.70
C GLU A 23 -4.82 -4.14 7.45
N ALA A 24 -4.18 -5.31 7.54
CA ALA A 24 -3.68 -6.03 6.38
C ALA A 24 -4.81 -6.38 5.42
N LYS A 25 -5.94 -6.87 5.95
CA LYS A 25 -7.12 -7.20 5.14
C LYS A 25 -7.67 -5.94 4.45
N TYR A 26 -7.79 -4.85 5.20
CA TYR A 26 -8.24 -3.56 4.66
C TYR A 26 -7.35 -3.10 3.50
N LEU A 27 -6.03 -3.09 3.69
CA LEU A 27 -5.10 -2.68 2.66
C LEU A 27 -5.17 -3.58 1.43
N LYS A 28 -5.25 -4.90 1.61
CA LYS A 28 -5.36 -5.85 0.50
C LYS A 28 -6.62 -5.59 -0.33
N GLU A 29 -7.76 -5.40 0.33
CA GLU A 29 -9.02 -5.12 -0.35
C GLU A 29 -8.99 -3.80 -1.11
N GLU A 30 -8.45 -2.75 -0.50
CA GLU A 30 -8.37 -1.44 -1.11
C GLU A 30 -7.39 -1.42 -2.31
N LEU A 31 -6.24 -2.09 -2.19
CA LEU A 31 -5.31 -2.23 -3.29
C LEU A 31 -5.94 -2.97 -4.46
N GLN A 32 -6.70 -4.04 -4.20
CA GLN A 32 -7.42 -4.77 -5.24
C GLN A 32 -8.48 -3.89 -5.92
N ARG A 33 -9.17 -3.04 -5.16
CA ARG A 33 -10.14 -2.08 -5.73
C ARG A 33 -9.46 -1.07 -6.66
N LEU A 34 -8.21 -0.72 -6.39
CA LEU A 34 -7.42 0.15 -7.25
C LEU A 34 -6.88 -0.56 -8.50
N GLY A 35 -7.18 -1.84 -8.65
CA GLY A 35 -6.74 -2.64 -9.80
C GLY A 35 -5.35 -3.24 -9.65
N MET A 36 -4.80 -3.24 -8.45
CA MET A 36 -3.48 -3.81 -8.19
C MET A 36 -3.57 -5.30 -7.85
N GLU A 37 -2.54 -6.05 -8.22
CA GLU A 37 -2.44 -7.46 -7.92
C GLU A 37 -1.74 -7.64 -6.57
N VAL A 38 -2.44 -8.23 -5.60
CA VAL A 38 -1.91 -8.44 -4.25
C VAL A 38 -1.46 -9.90 -4.12
N PHE A 39 -0.23 -10.09 -3.63
CA PHE A 39 0.34 -11.42 -3.45
C PHE A 39 0.25 -11.86 -2.00
N PRO A 40 0.26 -13.18 -1.72
CA PRO A 40 0.40 -13.66 -0.35
C PRO A 40 1.70 -13.13 0.26
N SER A 41 1.60 -12.55 1.45
CA SER A 41 2.73 -11.92 2.12
C SER A 41 2.59 -12.07 3.64
N GLU A 42 3.63 -11.74 4.38
CA GLU A 42 3.60 -11.78 5.83
C GLU A 42 2.62 -10.73 6.37
N ALA A 43 2.16 -10.93 7.61
CA ALA A 43 1.13 -10.08 8.22
C ALA A 43 1.54 -8.61 8.32
N ASN A 44 2.85 -8.33 8.47
CA ASN A 44 3.38 -6.98 8.67
C ASN A 44 3.59 -6.20 7.37
N TYR A 45 3.61 -6.89 6.23
CA TYR A 45 3.88 -6.30 4.93
C TYR A 45 2.91 -6.81 3.89
N ILE A 46 2.62 -5.98 2.91
CA ILE A 46 1.83 -6.36 1.75
C ILE A 46 2.68 -6.17 0.51
N PHE A 47 2.85 -7.25 -0.25
CA PHE A 47 3.57 -7.26 -1.52
C PHE A 47 2.55 -7.24 -2.64
N PHE A 48 2.73 -6.33 -3.60
CA PHE A 48 1.75 -6.16 -4.65
C PHE A 48 2.40 -5.66 -5.94
N HIS A 49 1.68 -5.84 -7.04
CA HIS A 49 2.06 -5.33 -8.36
C HIS A 49 1.09 -4.23 -8.77
N GLY A 50 1.63 -3.12 -9.24
CA GLY A 50 0.86 -1.97 -9.69
C GLY A 50 1.55 -1.23 -10.83
N PRO A 51 1.12 0.00 -11.13
CA PRO A 51 1.73 0.79 -12.20
C PRO A 51 3.22 1.03 -11.97
N GLU A 52 4.00 1.06 -13.04
CA GLU A 52 5.46 1.26 -12.94
C GLU A 52 5.86 2.61 -12.34
N ASN A 53 4.98 3.61 -12.44
CA ASN A 53 5.20 4.95 -11.91
C ASN A 53 4.57 5.18 -10.53
N LEU A 54 4.09 4.13 -9.87
CA LEU A 54 3.39 4.27 -8.58
C LEU A 54 4.29 4.84 -7.49
N PHE A 55 5.57 4.49 -7.48
CA PHE A 55 6.50 5.03 -6.49
C PHE A 55 6.56 6.55 -6.58
N GLU A 56 6.73 7.08 -7.77
CA GLU A 56 6.80 8.53 -8.01
C GLU A 56 5.48 9.21 -7.68
N ILE A 57 4.36 8.58 -8.00
CA ILE A 57 3.02 9.09 -7.66
C ILE A 57 2.88 9.22 -6.14
N CYS A 58 3.28 8.20 -5.39
CA CYS A 58 3.21 8.22 -3.94
C CYS A 58 4.12 9.29 -3.33
N VAL A 59 5.32 9.46 -3.85
CA VAL A 59 6.25 10.49 -3.39
C VAL A 59 5.64 11.88 -3.60
N GLU A 60 5.02 12.14 -4.73
CA GLU A 60 4.33 13.41 -5.00
C GLU A 60 3.20 13.68 -4.01
N GLN A 61 2.50 12.64 -3.57
CA GLN A 61 1.43 12.75 -2.58
C GLN A 61 1.92 12.77 -1.14
N GLY A 62 3.24 12.68 -0.92
CA GLY A 62 3.83 12.73 0.41
C GLY A 62 3.81 11.41 1.16
N VAL A 63 3.60 10.27 0.49
CA VAL A 63 3.66 8.95 1.11
C VAL A 63 4.78 8.13 0.48
N LEU A 64 5.36 7.22 1.26
CA LEU A 64 6.47 6.37 0.80
C LEU A 64 6.04 4.91 0.77
N ILE A 65 6.32 4.27 -0.36
CA ILE A 65 6.22 2.82 -0.51
C ILE A 65 7.61 2.30 -0.89
N ARG A 66 7.83 1.00 -0.73
CA ARG A 66 9.10 0.40 -1.11
C ARG A 66 9.02 -0.17 -2.53
N ASP A 67 9.89 0.32 -3.39
CA ASP A 67 10.06 -0.22 -4.74
C ASP A 67 10.91 -1.49 -4.65
N CYS A 68 10.38 -2.60 -5.16
CA CYS A 68 11.02 -3.91 -5.13
C CYS A 68 11.66 -4.29 -6.47
N SER A 69 11.78 -3.36 -7.40
CA SER A 69 12.38 -3.64 -8.72
C SER A 69 13.85 -4.05 -8.64
N ASN A 70 14.53 -3.72 -7.54
CA ASN A 70 15.93 -4.10 -7.31
C ASN A 70 16.12 -5.56 -6.91
N TYR A 71 15.05 -6.25 -6.53
CA TYR A 71 15.14 -7.65 -6.12
C TYR A 71 15.33 -8.55 -7.34
N SER A 72 16.17 -9.57 -7.17
CA SER A 72 16.47 -10.54 -8.22
C SER A 72 15.19 -11.20 -8.74
N GLY A 73 15.00 -11.19 -10.06
CA GLY A 73 13.84 -11.79 -10.71
C GLY A 73 12.60 -10.92 -10.74
N LEU A 74 12.63 -9.73 -10.15
CA LEU A 74 11.50 -8.79 -10.19
C LEU A 74 11.72 -7.69 -11.22
N ARG A 75 10.63 -7.26 -11.83
CA ARG A 75 10.60 -6.13 -12.77
C ARG A 75 10.05 -4.89 -12.08
N LYS A 76 9.99 -3.77 -12.79
CA LYS A 76 9.31 -2.58 -12.32
C LYS A 76 7.82 -2.86 -12.08
N GLY A 77 7.24 -2.16 -11.12
CA GLY A 77 5.84 -2.34 -10.78
C GLY A 77 5.58 -3.23 -9.57
N TYR A 78 6.62 -3.75 -8.95
CA TYR A 78 6.51 -4.54 -7.72
C TYR A 78 6.86 -3.67 -6.52
N TYR A 79 5.97 -3.67 -5.53
CA TYR A 79 6.06 -2.78 -4.38
C TYR A 79 5.73 -3.51 -3.09
N ARG A 80 6.18 -2.94 -1.99
CA ARG A 80 5.89 -3.44 -0.64
C ARG A 80 5.49 -2.28 0.25
N VAL A 81 4.43 -2.45 1.02
CA VAL A 81 4.00 -1.48 2.02
C VAL A 81 3.93 -2.15 3.38
N ALA A 82 4.29 -1.42 4.43
CA ALA A 82 4.14 -1.89 5.79
C ALA A 82 2.70 -1.67 6.25
N VAL A 83 2.18 -2.62 7.02
CA VAL A 83 0.88 -2.46 7.68
C VAL A 83 1.07 -1.56 8.90
N ARG A 84 0.35 -0.45 8.95
CA ARG A 84 0.47 0.57 10.00
C ARG A 84 -0.87 0.79 10.68
N THR A 85 -1.06 1.94 11.31
CA THR A 85 -2.33 2.30 11.91
C THR A 85 -3.39 2.48 10.82
N HIS A 86 -4.66 2.38 11.21
CA HIS A 86 -5.78 2.55 10.27
C HIS A 86 -5.73 3.92 9.59
N GLU A 87 -5.43 4.97 10.33
CA GLU A 87 -5.33 6.33 9.80
C GLU A 87 -4.22 6.47 8.77
N GLU A 88 -3.05 5.90 9.05
CA GLU A 88 -1.93 5.91 8.10
C GLU A 88 -2.23 5.08 6.86
N ASN A 89 -2.90 3.94 7.02
CA ASN A 89 -3.29 3.08 5.90
C ASN A 89 -4.33 3.75 5.01
N GLN A 90 -5.30 4.46 5.60
CA GLN A 90 -6.27 5.25 4.83
C GLN A 90 -5.58 6.37 4.04
N GLU A 91 -4.62 7.04 4.65
CA GLU A 91 -3.83 8.08 4.00
C GLU A 91 -3.07 7.54 2.79
N LEU A 92 -2.45 6.36 2.93
CA LEU A 92 -1.75 5.69 1.86
C LEU A 92 -2.68 5.38 0.69
N ILE A 93 -3.84 4.79 0.97
CA ILE A 93 -4.82 4.43 -0.07
C ILE A 93 -5.37 5.68 -0.75
N ARG A 94 -5.68 6.72 0.00
CA ARG A 94 -6.13 7.99 -0.56
C ARG A 94 -5.08 8.58 -1.49
N ALA A 95 -3.83 8.60 -1.08
CA ALA A 95 -2.72 9.12 -1.88
C ALA A 95 -2.56 8.34 -3.18
N MET A 96 -2.62 7.02 -3.12
CA MET A 96 -2.55 6.17 -4.31
C MET A 96 -3.71 6.42 -5.26
N ARG A 97 -4.93 6.48 -4.73
CA ARG A 97 -6.13 6.71 -5.54
C ARG A 97 -6.10 8.09 -6.21
N ASP A 98 -5.84 9.13 -5.44
CA ASP A 98 -5.85 10.49 -5.96
C ASP A 98 -4.68 10.72 -6.92
N GLY A 99 -3.51 10.20 -6.60
CA GLY A 99 -2.33 10.30 -7.46
C GLY A 99 -2.48 9.56 -8.78
N THR A 100 -3.03 8.35 -8.77
CA THR A 100 -3.26 7.58 -10.01
C THR A 100 -4.33 8.23 -10.86
N THR A 101 -5.40 8.78 -10.27
CA THR A 101 -6.43 9.52 -10.98
C THR A 101 -5.85 10.76 -11.65
N LYS A 102 -5.04 11.53 -10.93
CA LYS A 102 -4.37 12.72 -11.45
C LYS A 102 -3.46 12.38 -12.62
N ALA A 103 -2.67 11.33 -12.51
CA ALA A 103 -1.80 10.86 -13.58
C ALA A 103 -2.58 10.43 -14.82
N ALA A 104 -3.69 9.71 -14.64
CA ALA A 104 -4.55 9.28 -15.73
C ALA A 104 -5.19 10.46 -16.45
N VAL A 105 -5.65 11.49 -15.73
CA VAL A 105 -6.21 12.72 -16.32
C VAL A 105 -5.15 13.46 -17.11
N ALA A 106 -3.95 13.62 -16.59
CA ALA A 106 -2.84 14.29 -17.28
C ALA A 106 -2.49 13.56 -18.57
N HIS A 107 -2.44 12.22 -18.55
CA HIS A 107 -2.17 11.41 -19.74
C HIS A 107 -3.26 11.57 -20.80
N ALA A 108 -4.53 11.59 -20.38
CA ALA A 108 -5.65 11.80 -21.30
C ALA A 108 -5.61 13.18 -21.96
N GLU A 109 -5.22 14.22 -21.23
CA GLU A 109 -5.06 15.57 -21.77
C GLU A 109 -3.94 15.62 -22.81
N VAL A 110 -2.81 14.97 -22.57
CA VAL A 110 -1.70 14.89 -23.52
C VAL A 110 -2.16 14.20 -24.81
N LEU A 111 -2.89 13.09 -24.70
CA LEU A 111 -3.42 12.37 -25.86
C LEU A 111 -4.38 13.23 -26.66
N LYS A 112 -5.24 14.01 -26.04
CA LYS A 112 -6.14 14.95 -26.72
C LYS A 112 -5.37 16.01 -27.49
N GLN A 113 -4.31 16.55 -26.91
CA GLN A 113 -3.46 17.53 -27.58
C GLN A 113 -2.78 16.95 -28.81
N GLU A 114 -2.31 15.71 -28.74
CA GLU A 114 -1.71 15.00 -29.85
C GLU A 114 -2.72 14.77 -30.98
N GLU A 115 -3.97 14.41 -30.65
CA GLU A 115 -5.03 14.22 -31.66
C GLU A 115 -5.40 15.52 -32.37
N GLN A 116 -5.29 16.66 -31.68
CA GLN A 116 -5.61 17.97 -32.25
C GLN A 116 -4.47 18.57 -33.07
N ALA A 117 -3.30 18.05 -32.92
CA ALA A 117 -2.13 18.49 -33.66
C ALA A 117 -2.05 17.78 -35.01
#